data_a98222ad4af598ef7bd3b713818d0036
#
_entry.id   a98222ad4af598ef7bd3b713818d0036
#
_cell.length_a   1.000
_cell.length_b   1.000
_cell.length_c   1.000
_cell.angle_alpha   90.00
_cell.angle_beta   90.00
_cell.angle_gamma   90.00
#
_symmetry.space_group_name_H-M   'P 1'
#
loop_
_entity.id
_entity.type
_entity.pdbx_description
1 polymer ?
#
loop_
_entity_poly.entity_id
_entity_poly.type
_entity_poly.pdbx_seq_one_letter_code
_entity_poly.pdbx_strand_id
1 'polypeptide(L)'
;PARKLYPNGWELRNNFDCHLTSEIPEAKNVKLTWALYGHRAIHYTRSKVATMMDETIQYIKLPSWQTVKNGRPLIIVYHPERFRAALQDADGHESMTGDEFVGYVRMRVKAVGLKNPYIVGCMEPRDSFIHAQILKVEGYDAFMDYEGAYGGAVANRDEAGTYEAATEEILNTCEQEYLNSELPFLPPCPSMHYRWPHAFDRKGRPIDELYHCQWPKEGDLAARLKAIFNFVSAHPQECDAQAVIMYSWNEHSGGGGICPTMGDSPDYQPETKWLDEVAEALVEWDRR
;
A
#
# COMPACT_ATOMS: atom_id res chain seq x y z
N PRO A 1 1.15 5.21 -23.91
CA PRO A 1 2.03 4.09 -23.59
C PRO A 1 1.44 3.19 -22.49
N ALA A 2 0.89 3.74 -21.42
CA ALA A 2 0.20 2.98 -20.37
C ALA A 2 -0.97 2.12 -20.90
N ARG A 3 -1.63 2.56 -21.95
CA ARG A 3 -2.70 1.81 -22.63
C ARG A 3 -2.30 0.41 -23.11
N LYS A 4 -1.02 0.19 -23.45
CA LYS A 4 -0.54 -1.13 -23.93
C LYS A 4 -0.12 -2.05 -22.79
N LEU A 5 0.20 -1.49 -21.61
CA LEU A 5 0.73 -2.23 -20.49
C LEU A 5 -0.35 -2.73 -19.52
N TYR A 6 -1.44 -1.98 -19.40
CA TYR A 6 -2.59 -2.33 -18.57
C TYR A 6 -3.88 -1.96 -19.31
N PRO A 7 -4.65 -2.94 -19.82
CA PRO A 7 -5.97 -2.67 -20.38
C PRO A 7 -6.86 -1.87 -19.40
N ASN A 8 -6.68 -2.08 -18.09
CA ASN A 8 -7.43 -1.45 -17.01
C ASN A 8 -6.70 -0.25 -16.37
N GLY A 9 -5.42 0.01 -16.69
CA GLY A 9 -4.68 1.15 -16.17
C GLY A 9 -5.25 2.51 -16.59
N TRP A 10 -6.06 2.52 -17.61
CA TRP A 10 -6.84 3.67 -18.04
C TRP A 10 -7.93 4.07 -17.04
N GLU A 11 -8.61 3.11 -16.45
CA GLU A 11 -9.67 3.36 -15.45
C GLU A 11 -9.08 3.95 -14.16
N LEU A 12 -7.96 3.42 -13.68
CA LEU A 12 -7.25 3.96 -12.51
C LEU A 12 -6.78 5.40 -12.76
N ARG A 13 -6.25 5.70 -13.95
CA ARG A 13 -5.83 7.06 -14.30
C ARG A 13 -7.03 8.01 -14.37
N ASN A 14 -8.14 7.58 -14.97
CA ASN A 14 -9.35 8.39 -15.02
C ASN A 14 -9.89 8.70 -13.63
N ASN A 15 -9.90 7.73 -12.71
CA ASN A 15 -10.34 7.96 -11.33
C ASN A 15 -9.43 8.95 -10.62
N PHE A 16 -8.12 8.87 -10.84
CA PHE A 16 -7.15 9.81 -10.29
C PHE A 16 -7.36 11.23 -10.86
N ASP A 17 -7.50 11.33 -12.18
CA ASP A 17 -7.77 12.61 -12.86
C ASP A 17 -9.12 13.19 -12.42
N CYS A 18 -10.17 12.39 -12.28
CA CYS A 18 -11.48 12.83 -11.77
C CYS A 18 -11.36 13.40 -10.34
N HIS A 19 -10.57 12.76 -9.47
CA HIS A 19 -10.34 13.28 -8.13
C HIS A 19 -9.59 14.62 -8.17
N LEU A 20 -8.53 14.73 -8.98
CA LEU A 20 -7.72 15.95 -9.11
C LEU A 20 -8.50 17.13 -9.68
N THR A 21 -9.47 16.85 -10.55
CA THR A 21 -10.32 17.87 -11.20
C THR A 21 -11.64 18.07 -10.47
N SER A 22 -11.89 17.39 -9.36
CA SER A 22 -13.12 17.50 -8.57
C SER A 22 -13.35 18.93 -8.09
N GLU A 23 -14.57 19.44 -8.28
CA GLU A 23 -15.01 20.71 -7.74
C GLU A 23 -15.49 20.61 -6.29
N ILE A 24 -15.59 19.38 -5.75
CA ILE A 24 -15.99 19.13 -4.37
C ILE A 24 -14.86 19.61 -3.45
N PRO A 25 -15.12 20.59 -2.53
CA PRO A 25 -14.08 21.18 -1.70
C PRO A 25 -13.36 20.15 -0.82
N GLU A 26 -14.08 19.16 -0.29
CA GLU A 26 -13.57 18.09 0.57
C GLU A 26 -12.60 17.16 -0.17
N ALA A 27 -12.80 16.94 -1.47
CA ALA A 27 -11.90 16.13 -2.28
C ALA A 27 -10.47 16.70 -2.32
N LYS A 28 -10.30 18.01 -2.18
CA LYS A 28 -9.00 18.67 -2.14
C LYS A 28 -8.22 18.36 -0.86
N ASN A 29 -8.90 17.93 0.20
CA ASN A 29 -8.27 17.54 1.46
C ASN A 29 -7.73 16.10 1.40
N VAL A 30 -8.24 15.26 0.50
CA VAL A 30 -7.74 13.90 0.29
C VAL A 30 -6.46 13.97 -0.54
N LYS A 31 -5.38 13.48 0.03
CA LYS A 31 -4.10 13.37 -0.66
C LYS A 31 -3.98 12.02 -1.35
N LEU A 32 -3.34 12.02 -2.50
CA LEU A 32 -3.17 10.84 -3.32
C LEU A 32 -1.69 10.56 -3.57
N THR A 33 -1.38 9.31 -3.68
CA THR A 33 -0.14 8.81 -4.28
C THR A 33 -0.46 7.58 -5.11
N TRP A 34 0.42 7.18 -5.98
CA TRP A 34 0.33 5.89 -6.66
C TRP A 34 1.60 5.07 -6.45
N ALA A 35 1.50 3.79 -6.68
CA ALA A 35 2.64 2.91 -6.68
C ALA A 35 3.22 2.76 -8.09
N LEU A 36 4.54 2.89 -8.21
CA LEU A 36 5.28 2.45 -9.38
C LEU A 36 5.29 0.92 -9.36
N TYR A 37 4.72 0.30 -10.38
CA TYR A 37 4.47 -1.14 -10.36
C TYR A 37 5.55 -1.93 -11.10
N GLY A 38 6.19 -2.86 -10.38
CA GLY A 38 7.12 -3.83 -10.96
C GLY A 38 6.38 -5.04 -11.55
N HIS A 39 6.45 -5.24 -12.87
CA HIS A 39 5.84 -6.39 -13.52
C HIS A 39 6.91 -7.20 -14.28
N ARG A 40 6.99 -8.50 -14.00
CA ARG A 40 8.03 -9.40 -14.59
C ARG A 40 8.05 -9.45 -16.11
N ALA A 41 6.92 -9.18 -16.77
CA ALA A 41 6.83 -9.19 -18.24
C ALA A 41 7.21 -7.85 -18.89
N ILE A 42 7.60 -6.84 -18.10
CA ILE A 42 7.94 -5.51 -18.59
C ILE A 42 9.43 -5.30 -18.38
N HIS A 43 10.18 -5.13 -19.46
CA HIS A 43 11.56 -4.66 -19.36
C HIS A 43 11.55 -3.15 -19.14
N TYR A 44 12.07 -2.72 -18.00
CA TYR A 44 12.21 -1.30 -17.68
C TYR A 44 13.58 -0.80 -18.11
N THR A 45 13.66 -0.28 -19.33
CA THR A 45 14.85 0.40 -19.80
C THR A 45 15.02 1.76 -19.13
N ARG A 46 16.21 2.35 -19.12
CA ARG A 46 16.46 3.72 -18.63
C ARG A 46 15.53 4.73 -19.29
N SER A 47 15.29 4.59 -20.58
CA SER A 47 14.38 5.46 -21.33
C SER A 47 12.91 5.30 -20.88
N LYS A 48 12.46 4.09 -20.59
CA LYS A 48 11.11 3.86 -20.04
C LYS A 48 10.97 4.41 -18.63
N VAL A 49 12.00 4.23 -17.78
CA VAL A 49 12.02 4.82 -16.43
C VAL A 49 11.97 6.35 -16.52
N ALA A 50 12.71 6.95 -17.46
CA ALA A 50 12.67 8.40 -17.67
C ALA A 50 11.26 8.87 -18.05
N THR A 51 10.60 8.21 -19.00
CA THR A 51 9.22 8.54 -19.41
C THR A 51 8.23 8.38 -18.25
N MET A 52 8.34 7.29 -17.50
CA MET A 52 7.51 7.05 -16.31
C MET A 52 7.69 8.16 -15.27
N MET A 53 8.93 8.59 -15.04
CA MET A 53 9.21 9.67 -14.10
C MET A 53 8.74 11.03 -14.61
N ASP A 54 8.82 11.31 -15.91
CA ASP A 54 8.27 12.53 -16.50
C ASP A 54 6.76 12.63 -16.28
N GLU A 55 6.03 11.53 -16.47
CA GLU A 55 4.60 11.45 -16.17
C GLU A 55 4.34 11.61 -14.68
N THR A 56 5.05 10.89 -13.83
CA THR A 56 4.88 10.91 -12.37
C THR A 56 5.11 12.29 -11.79
N ILE A 57 6.13 13.02 -12.25
CA ILE A 57 6.47 14.37 -11.79
C ILE A 57 5.34 15.37 -12.05
N GLN A 58 4.55 15.21 -13.10
CA GLN A 58 3.40 16.09 -13.34
C GLN A 58 2.40 16.04 -12.15
N TYR A 59 2.21 14.87 -11.58
CA TYR A 59 1.30 14.65 -10.45
C TYR A 59 1.96 15.00 -9.11
N ILE A 60 3.23 14.67 -8.91
CA ILE A 60 3.95 14.99 -7.66
C ILE A 60 3.96 16.51 -7.37
N LYS A 61 3.90 17.35 -8.40
CA LYS A 61 3.82 18.81 -8.25
C LYS A 61 2.47 19.32 -7.75
N LEU A 62 1.43 18.51 -7.80
CA LEU A 62 0.09 18.93 -7.40
C LEU A 62 -0.03 19.00 -5.87
N PRO A 63 -0.75 19.99 -5.33
CA PRO A 63 -0.98 20.12 -3.89
C PRO A 63 -1.70 18.91 -3.27
N SER A 64 -2.41 18.13 -4.08
CA SER A 64 -3.10 16.91 -3.68
C SER A 64 -2.20 15.68 -3.61
N TRP A 65 -0.91 15.78 -4.00
CA TRP A 65 0.00 14.66 -3.81
C TRP A 65 0.30 14.42 -2.34
N GLN A 66 0.30 13.14 -1.93
CA GLN A 66 0.61 12.76 -0.56
C GLN A 66 2.06 13.07 -0.22
N THR A 67 2.25 13.73 0.89
CA THR A 67 3.58 13.99 1.47
C THR A 67 3.65 13.41 2.89
N VAL A 68 4.86 13.06 3.30
CA VAL A 68 5.18 12.59 4.65
C VAL A 68 6.42 13.32 5.17
N LYS A 69 6.73 13.16 6.43
CA LYS A 69 8.02 13.58 7.00
C LYS A 69 8.48 14.96 6.54
N ASN A 70 7.80 15.98 7.01
CA ASN A 70 8.10 17.38 6.69
C ASN A 70 7.89 17.76 5.20
N GLY A 71 6.89 17.18 4.55
CA GLY A 71 6.50 17.53 3.19
C GLY A 71 7.38 16.90 2.10
N ARG A 72 8.00 15.76 2.35
CA ARG A 72 8.64 14.93 1.33
C ARG A 72 7.57 14.22 0.51
N PRO A 73 7.59 14.30 -0.82
CA PRO A 73 6.65 13.55 -1.66
C PRO A 73 6.76 12.05 -1.39
N LEU A 74 5.65 11.38 -1.12
CA LEU A 74 5.61 9.93 -0.95
C LEU A 74 5.60 9.24 -2.32
N ILE A 75 6.52 8.32 -2.53
CA ILE A 75 6.58 7.46 -3.72
C ILE A 75 6.62 6.01 -3.24
N ILE A 76 5.70 5.20 -3.72
CA ILE A 76 5.63 3.78 -3.43
C ILE A 76 6.15 3.00 -4.65
N VAL A 77 7.01 2.02 -4.42
CA VAL A 77 7.43 1.06 -5.45
C VAL A 77 6.84 -0.31 -5.07
N TYR A 78 5.86 -0.75 -5.85
CA TYR A 78 5.17 -2.00 -5.62
C TYR A 78 5.95 -3.16 -6.25
N HIS A 79 6.22 -4.21 -5.48
CA HIS A 79 7.09 -5.31 -5.84
C HIS A 79 8.51 -4.86 -6.26
N PRO A 80 9.28 -4.20 -5.38
CA PRO A 80 10.61 -3.69 -5.72
C PRO A 80 11.55 -4.79 -6.20
N GLU A 81 11.40 -6.04 -5.74
CA GLU A 81 12.16 -7.20 -6.21
C GLU A 81 11.88 -7.53 -7.69
N ARG A 82 10.61 -7.44 -8.11
CA ARG A 82 10.23 -7.64 -9.52
C ARG A 82 10.65 -6.47 -10.38
N PHE A 83 10.57 -5.27 -9.82
CA PHE A 83 10.99 -4.05 -10.48
C PHE A 83 12.51 -4.08 -10.75
N ARG A 84 13.30 -4.47 -9.75
CA ARG A 84 14.77 -4.67 -9.87
C ARG A 84 15.11 -5.69 -10.95
N ALA A 85 14.46 -6.85 -10.94
CA ALA A 85 14.68 -7.86 -11.96
C ALA A 85 14.39 -7.32 -13.37
N ALA A 86 13.27 -6.61 -13.52
CA ALA A 86 12.87 -6.02 -14.80
C ALA A 86 13.80 -4.89 -15.28
N LEU A 87 14.47 -4.17 -14.36
CA LEU A 87 15.52 -3.19 -14.68
C LEU A 87 16.80 -3.84 -15.15
N GLN A 88 17.20 -4.95 -14.52
CA GLN A 88 18.43 -5.69 -14.83
C GLN A 88 18.33 -6.50 -16.11
N ASP A 89 17.12 -6.97 -16.47
CA ASP A 89 16.87 -7.72 -17.70
C ASP A 89 16.92 -6.85 -18.98
N ALA A 90 17.11 -5.53 -18.84
CA ALA A 90 17.27 -4.65 -19.99
C ALA A 90 18.69 -4.80 -20.60
N ASP A 91 18.75 -4.77 -21.93
CA ASP A 91 20.00 -4.98 -22.66
C ASP A 91 21.01 -3.83 -22.48
N GLY A 92 22.24 -4.17 -22.14
CA GLY A 92 23.40 -3.27 -22.20
C GLY A 92 23.26 -1.96 -21.41
N HIS A 93 23.43 -0.82 -22.06
CA HIS A 93 23.39 0.52 -21.46
C HIS A 93 22.00 0.96 -20.95
N GLU A 94 20.97 0.23 -21.29
CA GLU A 94 19.59 0.47 -20.85
C GLU A 94 19.26 -0.20 -19.51
N SER A 95 20.14 -1.06 -19.00
CA SER A 95 19.97 -1.67 -17.68
C SER A 95 20.21 -0.68 -16.54
N MET A 96 19.66 -0.97 -15.37
CA MET A 96 19.75 -0.14 -14.19
C MET A 96 19.73 -1.01 -12.94
N THR A 97 20.55 -0.71 -11.95
CA THR A 97 20.48 -1.34 -10.63
C THR A 97 19.41 -0.70 -9.76
N GLY A 98 19.03 -1.33 -8.64
CA GLY A 98 18.01 -0.77 -7.73
C GLY A 98 18.41 0.56 -7.12
N ASP A 99 19.68 0.70 -6.72
CA ASP A 99 20.22 1.95 -6.17
C ASP A 99 20.34 3.05 -7.23
N GLU A 100 20.73 2.72 -8.47
CA GLU A 100 20.69 3.67 -9.59
C GLU A 100 19.28 4.17 -9.85
N PHE A 101 18.27 3.28 -9.79
CA PHE A 101 16.86 3.67 -9.94
C PHE A 101 16.43 4.62 -8.83
N VAL A 102 16.67 4.28 -7.56
CA VAL A 102 16.32 5.13 -6.42
C VAL A 102 17.03 6.48 -6.51
N GLY A 103 18.32 6.47 -6.85
CA GLY A 103 19.13 7.68 -7.09
C GLY A 103 18.54 8.53 -8.20
N TYR A 104 18.13 7.92 -9.31
CA TYR A 104 17.51 8.59 -10.44
C TYR A 104 16.17 9.26 -10.06
N VAL A 105 15.30 8.53 -9.36
CA VAL A 105 14.02 9.07 -8.87
C VAL A 105 14.26 10.31 -7.99
N ARG A 106 15.20 10.25 -7.06
CA ARG A 106 15.56 11.35 -6.17
C ARG A 106 16.07 12.57 -6.96
N MET A 107 16.97 12.33 -7.91
CA MET A 107 17.52 13.37 -8.78
C MET A 107 16.40 14.08 -9.56
N ARG A 108 15.49 13.33 -10.17
CA ARG A 108 14.42 13.88 -11.00
C ARG A 108 13.43 14.72 -10.20
N VAL A 109 13.04 14.26 -8.99
CA VAL A 109 12.14 15.01 -8.11
C VAL A 109 12.79 16.30 -7.60
N LYS A 110 14.07 16.24 -7.20
CA LYS A 110 14.81 17.42 -6.77
C LYS A 110 15.01 18.45 -7.91
N ALA A 111 15.24 17.97 -9.14
CA ALA A 111 15.46 18.85 -10.30
C ALA A 111 14.25 19.75 -10.61
N VAL A 112 13.07 19.43 -10.13
CA VAL A 112 11.86 20.25 -10.28
C VAL A 112 11.56 21.11 -9.05
N GLY A 113 12.51 21.25 -8.12
CA GLY A 113 12.41 22.11 -6.94
C GLY A 113 11.66 21.52 -5.76
N LEU A 114 11.32 20.22 -5.80
CA LEU A 114 10.65 19.55 -4.71
C LEU A 114 11.66 19.00 -3.69
N LYS A 115 11.17 18.75 -2.47
CA LYS A 115 11.96 18.05 -1.43
C LYS A 115 12.36 16.65 -1.89
N ASN A 116 13.45 16.13 -1.32
CA ASN A 116 13.87 14.75 -1.54
C ASN A 116 12.71 13.79 -1.26
N PRO A 117 12.28 12.95 -2.22
CA PRO A 117 11.13 12.10 -2.03
C PRO A 117 11.36 11.08 -0.90
N TYR A 118 10.28 10.66 -0.26
CA TYR A 118 10.25 9.53 0.66
C TYR A 118 9.82 8.30 -0.14
N ILE A 119 10.76 7.39 -0.35
CA ILE A 119 10.57 6.24 -1.24
C ILE A 119 10.36 4.98 -0.40
N VAL A 120 9.23 4.31 -0.62
CA VAL A 120 8.79 3.13 0.12
C VAL A 120 8.74 1.92 -0.79
N GLY A 121 9.38 0.82 -0.39
CA GLY A 121 9.23 -0.47 -1.07
C GLY A 121 7.99 -1.20 -0.52
N CYS A 122 7.03 -1.49 -1.38
CA CYS A 122 5.84 -2.27 -1.04
C CYS A 122 6.06 -3.73 -1.44
N MET A 123 6.11 -4.60 -0.46
CA MET A 123 6.52 -6.01 -0.60
C MET A 123 5.37 -6.98 -0.36
N GLU A 124 5.55 -8.23 -0.79
CA GLU A 124 4.71 -9.33 -0.33
C GLU A 124 5.17 -9.80 1.07
N PRO A 125 4.27 -10.24 1.95
CA PRO A 125 4.55 -10.45 3.38
C PRO A 125 5.66 -11.46 3.70
N ARG A 126 5.86 -12.44 2.83
CA ARG A 126 6.66 -13.64 3.17
C ARG A 126 8.18 -13.43 3.25
N ASP A 127 8.67 -12.32 2.71
CA ASP A 127 10.11 -12.07 2.55
C ASP A 127 10.56 -10.72 3.11
N SER A 128 9.71 -10.11 3.98
CA SER A 128 9.85 -8.71 4.40
C SER A 128 11.20 -8.38 5.02
N PHE A 129 11.74 -9.24 5.89
CA PHE A 129 13.00 -8.95 6.58
C PHE A 129 14.22 -8.95 5.65
N ILE A 130 14.36 -9.99 4.81
CA ILE A 130 15.49 -10.08 3.86
C ILE A 130 15.40 -8.93 2.84
N HIS A 131 14.21 -8.66 2.35
CA HIS A 131 13.99 -7.59 1.39
C HIS A 131 14.22 -6.22 1.99
N ALA A 132 13.88 -5.97 3.27
CA ALA A 132 14.17 -4.71 3.94
C ALA A 132 15.66 -4.38 3.94
N GLN A 133 16.54 -5.36 4.16
CA GLN A 133 17.99 -5.15 4.09
C GLN A 133 18.45 -4.75 2.68
N ILE A 134 17.89 -5.39 1.65
CA ILE A 134 18.20 -5.03 0.25
C ILE A 134 17.70 -3.62 -0.06
N LEU A 135 16.47 -3.29 0.32
CA LEU A 135 15.91 -1.95 0.13
C LEU A 135 16.72 -0.88 0.83
N LYS A 136 17.24 -1.15 2.04
CA LYS A 136 18.14 -0.26 2.75
C LYS A 136 19.41 0.03 1.96
N VAL A 137 20.05 -1.00 1.39
CA VAL A 137 21.25 -0.87 0.56
C VAL A 137 20.95 -0.09 -0.72
N GLU A 138 19.79 -0.31 -1.33
CA GLU A 138 19.34 0.42 -2.52
C GLU A 138 18.93 1.88 -2.23
N GLY A 139 18.84 2.27 -0.97
CA GLY A 139 18.57 3.65 -0.55
C GLY A 139 17.08 4.00 -0.45
N TYR A 140 16.20 3.04 -0.29
CA TYR A 140 14.82 3.32 0.11
C TYR A 140 14.78 3.95 1.49
N ASP A 141 13.73 4.73 1.77
CA ASP A 141 13.53 5.35 3.08
C ASP A 141 12.78 4.43 4.05
N ALA A 142 11.90 3.59 3.51
CA ALA A 142 11.09 2.68 4.29
C ALA A 142 10.61 1.49 3.44
N PHE A 143 10.01 0.52 4.12
CA PHE A 143 9.22 -0.52 3.48
C PHE A 143 7.79 -0.55 4.01
N MET A 144 6.93 -1.26 3.33
CA MET A 144 5.58 -1.60 3.76
C MET A 144 5.23 -2.99 3.24
N ASP A 145 4.34 -3.64 3.95
CA ASP A 145 3.70 -4.86 3.51
C ASP A 145 2.34 -4.50 2.88
N TYR A 146 2.03 -5.10 1.74
CA TYR A 146 0.83 -4.78 0.99
C TYR A 146 -0.46 -5.20 1.70
N GLU A 147 -0.46 -6.38 2.27
CA GLU A 147 -1.68 -7.01 2.77
C GLU A 147 -1.69 -7.23 4.29
N GLY A 148 -0.60 -6.91 4.96
CA GLY A 148 -0.37 -7.32 6.33
C GLY A 148 0.14 -8.76 6.41
N ALA A 149 0.74 -9.10 7.52
CA ALA A 149 1.23 -10.46 7.72
C ALA A 149 0.08 -11.46 7.60
N TYR A 150 0.09 -12.25 6.53
CA TYR A 150 -0.68 -13.48 6.45
C TYR A 150 -0.03 -14.49 7.38
N GLY A 151 -0.12 -14.26 8.66
CA GLY A 151 0.49 -15.11 9.61
C GLY A 151 -0.27 -16.39 9.83
N GLY A 152 0.43 -17.35 10.40
CA GLY A 152 -0.08 -18.67 10.68
C GLY A 152 -1.25 -18.72 11.66
N ALA A 153 -1.54 -17.66 12.43
CA ALA A 153 -2.63 -17.64 13.41
C ALA A 153 -4.02 -17.61 12.76
N VAL A 154 -4.13 -17.04 11.57
CA VAL A 154 -5.37 -17.05 10.78
C VAL A 154 -5.55 -18.39 10.07
N ALA A 155 -4.49 -19.17 9.94
CA ALA A 155 -4.45 -20.40 9.16
C ALA A 155 -4.54 -21.67 10.00
N ASN A 156 -5.24 -21.67 11.12
CA ASN A 156 -5.67 -22.94 11.66
C ASN A 156 -6.78 -23.44 10.72
N ARG A 157 -6.46 -24.51 9.96
CA ARG A 157 -7.24 -24.99 8.81
C ARG A 157 -8.67 -25.43 9.15
N ASP A 158 -8.98 -25.52 10.43
CA ASP A 158 -10.24 -26.07 10.93
C ASP A 158 -11.14 -25.01 11.59
N GLU A 159 -10.63 -23.81 11.91
CA GLU A 159 -11.41 -22.75 12.54
C GLU A 159 -11.02 -21.36 11.99
N ALA A 160 -12.01 -20.54 11.67
CA ALA A 160 -11.78 -19.15 11.27
C ALA A 160 -11.21 -18.33 12.44
N GLY A 161 -10.05 -17.72 12.25
CA GLY A 161 -9.45 -16.80 13.22
C GLY A 161 -10.35 -15.59 13.47
N THR A 162 -10.29 -15.03 14.68
CA THR A 162 -11.02 -13.80 14.99
C THR A 162 -10.33 -12.58 14.37
N TYR A 163 -11.08 -11.53 14.14
CA TYR A 163 -10.53 -10.25 13.66
C TYR A 163 -9.53 -9.66 14.66
N GLU A 164 -9.76 -9.83 15.96
CA GLU A 164 -8.88 -9.44 17.05
C GLU A 164 -7.55 -10.22 17.01
N ALA A 165 -7.61 -11.57 16.92
CA ALA A 165 -6.39 -12.39 16.81
C ALA A 165 -5.54 -12.03 15.60
N ALA A 166 -6.18 -11.71 14.48
CA ALA A 166 -5.49 -11.22 13.29
C ALA A 166 -4.86 -9.82 13.50
N THR A 167 -5.47 -8.97 14.30
CA THR A 167 -4.89 -7.67 14.69
C THR A 167 -3.67 -7.84 15.58
N GLU A 168 -3.76 -8.73 16.56
CA GLU A 168 -2.62 -9.08 17.43
C GLU A 168 -1.45 -9.63 16.62
N GLU A 169 -1.71 -10.46 15.63
CA GLU A 169 -0.65 -11.00 14.77
C GLU A 169 0.04 -9.94 13.91
N ILE A 170 -0.71 -8.98 13.36
CA ILE A 170 -0.12 -7.84 12.65
C ILE A 170 0.84 -7.09 13.59
N LEU A 171 0.41 -6.78 14.80
CA LEU A 171 1.23 -6.07 15.79
C LEU A 171 2.45 -6.90 16.20
N ASN A 172 2.27 -8.20 16.46
CA ASN A 172 3.36 -9.11 16.77
C ASN A 172 4.39 -9.18 15.64
N THR A 173 3.96 -9.23 14.38
CA THR A 173 4.87 -9.18 13.23
C THR A 173 5.63 -7.86 13.18
N CYS A 174 4.96 -6.75 13.41
CA CYS A 174 5.63 -5.46 13.51
C CYS A 174 6.67 -5.44 14.62
N GLU A 175 6.36 -5.97 15.81
CA GLU A 175 7.27 -6.02 16.94
C GLU A 175 8.43 -7.01 16.75
N GLN A 176 8.17 -8.21 16.28
CA GLN A 176 9.15 -9.28 16.20
C GLN A 176 10.05 -9.18 14.98
N GLU A 177 9.52 -8.71 13.85
CA GLU A 177 10.24 -8.70 12.59
C GLU A 177 10.59 -7.29 12.13
N TYR A 178 9.60 -6.38 12.06
CA TYR A 178 9.81 -5.10 11.39
C TYR A 178 10.64 -4.12 12.20
N LEU A 179 10.49 -4.07 13.52
CA LEU A 179 11.34 -3.25 14.38
C LEU A 179 12.83 -3.64 14.30
N ASN A 180 13.11 -4.90 13.97
CA ASN A 180 14.46 -5.42 13.84
C ASN A 180 15.05 -5.25 12.43
N SER A 181 14.31 -4.69 11.47
CA SER A 181 14.76 -4.58 10.06
C SER A 181 15.82 -3.52 9.81
N GLU A 182 16.05 -2.62 10.76
CA GLU A 182 16.94 -1.45 10.63
C GLU A 182 16.55 -0.49 9.48
N LEU A 183 15.41 -0.68 8.85
CA LEU A 183 14.80 0.21 7.88
C LEU A 183 13.43 0.63 8.41
N PRO A 184 13.09 1.92 8.41
CA PRO A 184 11.75 2.36 8.78
C PRO A 184 10.66 1.65 7.99
N PHE A 185 9.46 1.56 8.55
CA PHE A 185 8.33 0.93 7.88
C PHE A 185 7.01 1.65 8.12
N LEU A 186 6.05 1.40 7.23
CA LEU A 186 4.68 1.82 7.35
C LEU A 186 3.85 0.60 7.75
N PRO A 187 3.30 0.54 8.97
CA PRO A 187 2.51 -0.59 9.41
C PRO A 187 1.29 -0.83 8.52
N PRO A 188 1.01 -2.08 8.15
CA PRO A 188 -0.18 -2.43 7.40
C PRO A 188 -1.41 -2.41 8.30
N CYS A 189 -2.52 -1.97 7.74
CA CYS A 189 -3.84 -2.06 8.35
C CYS A 189 -4.84 -2.61 7.31
N PRO A 190 -4.88 -3.91 7.08
CA PRO A 190 -5.89 -4.48 6.21
C PRO A 190 -7.28 -4.26 6.83
N SER A 191 -8.21 -3.74 6.03
CA SER A 191 -9.60 -3.54 6.48
C SER A 191 -10.28 -4.87 6.78
N MET A 192 -9.98 -5.87 5.96
CA MET A 192 -10.41 -7.27 6.16
C MET A 192 -9.27 -8.19 5.73
N HIS A 193 -9.30 -9.44 6.21
CA HIS A 193 -8.38 -10.46 5.71
C HIS A 193 -8.86 -10.96 4.36
N TYR A 194 -7.89 -11.14 3.48
CA TYR A 194 -8.09 -11.54 2.11
C TYR A 194 -8.94 -12.81 2.02
N ARG A 195 -10.09 -12.69 1.37
CA ARG A 195 -10.98 -13.79 1.06
C ARG A 195 -11.27 -13.76 -0.43
N TRP A 196 -10.78 -14.77 -1.14
CA TRP A 196 -11.16 -14.98 -2.55
C TRP A 196 -12.39 -15.88 -2.57
N PRO A 197 -13.60 -15.34 -2.61
CA PRO A 197 -14.82 -16.11 -2.41
C PRO A 197 -15.11 -17.16 -3.51
N HIS A 198 -14.31 -17.22 -4.55
CA HIS A 198 -14.51 -18.15 -5.67
C HIS A 198 -13.21 -18.73 -6.22
N ALA A 199 -12.11 -18.61 -5.51
CA ALA A 199 -10.86 -19.19 -5.95
C ALA A 199 -10.72 -20.63 -5.43
N PHE A 200 -10.14 -21.49 -6.25
CA PHE A 200 -9.81 -22.86 -5.90
C PHE A 200 -8.30 -23.02 -5.89
N ASP A 201 -7.78 -23.77 -4.92
CA ASP A 201 -6.37 -24.14 -4.93
C ASP A 201 -6.05 -25.10 -6.10
N ARG A 202 -4.76 -25.40 -6.29
CA ARG A 202 -4.33 -26.34 -7.35
C ARG A 202 -4.90 -27.75 -7.23
N LYS A 203 -5.56 -28.07 -6.10
CA LYS A 203 -6.22 -29.35 -5.82
C LYS A 203 -7.74 -29.26 -5.95
N GLY A 204 -8.26 -28.12 -6.41
CA GLY A 204 -9.70 -27.88 -6.58
C GLY A 204 -10.46 -27.65 -5.28
N ARG A 205 -9.78 -27.33 -4.16
CA ARG A 205 -10.45 -26.97 -2.91
C ARG A 205 -10.75 -25.48 -2.90
N PRO A 206 -11.93 -25.04 -2.42
CA PRO A 206 -12.21 -23.64 -2.22
C PRO A 206 -11.12 -22.98 -1.36
N ILE A 207 -10.54 -21.89 -1.81
CA ILE A 207 -9.51 -21.15 -1.04
C ILE A 207 -10.13 -20.53 0.21
N ASP A 208 -11.40 -20.19 0.15
CA ASP A 208 -12.17 -19.70 1.29
C ASP A 208 -12.29 -20.71 2.45
N GLU A 209 -12.13 -21.99 2.21
CA GLU A 209 -11.98 -23.01 3.27
C GLU A 209 -10.58 -23.06 3.90
N LEU A 210 -9.59 -22.37 3.30
CA LEU A 210 -8.18 -22.48 3.68
C LEU A 210 -7.64 -21.27 4.45
N TYR A 211 -8.27 -20.11 4.30
CA TYR A 211 -7.80 -18.84 4.85
C TYR A 211 -9.00 -18.03 5.36
N HIS A 212 -9.42 -18.28 6.58
CA HIS A 212 -10.56 -17.59 7.17
C HIS A 212 -10.14 -16.69 8.31
N CYS A 213 -10.48 -15.41 8.17
CA CYS A 213 -10.79 -14.58 9.32
C CYS A 213 -12.30 -14.35 9.36
N GLN A 214 -12.86 -14.31 10.55
CA GLN A 214 -14.25 -13.92 10.73
C GLN A 214 -14.44 -12.50 10.20
N TRP A 215 -15.62 -12.24 9.64
CA TRP A 215 -15.98 -10.87 9.24
C TRP A 215 -15.90 -9.94 10.45
N PRO A 216 -15.34 -8.72 10.27
CA PRO A 216 -15.28 -7.75 11.34
C PRO A 216 -16.70 -7.40 11.80
N LYS A 217 -16.87 -7.30 13.10
CA LYS A 217 -18.06 -6.75 13.73
C LYS A 217 -17.97 -5.22 13.72
N GLU A 218 -19.05 -4.58 14.09
CA GLU A 218 -19.07 -3.14 14.29
C GLU A 218 -18.04 -2.73 15.34
N GLY A 219 -17.21 -1.76 15.00
CA GLY A 219 -16.11 -1.26 15.83
C GLY A 219 -14.77 -1.99 15.70
N ASP A 220 -14.73 -3.17 15.08
CA ASP A 220 -13.51 -3.97 14.96
C ASP A 220 -12.42 -3.26 14.11
N LEU A 221 -12.82 -2.63 13.01
CA LEU A 221 -11.88 -1.88 12.16
C LEU A 221 -11.35 -0.64 12.86
N ALA A 222 -12.22 0.10 13.55
CA ALA A 222 -11.80 1.23 14.36
C ALA A 222 -10.84 0.81 15.48
N ALA A 223 -11.11 -0.29 16.17
CA ALA A 223 -10.23 -0.85 17.20
C ALA A 223 -8.85 -1.23 16.65
N ARG A 224 -8.81 -1.92 15.49
CA ARG A 224 -7.55 -2.24 14.79
C ARG A 224 -6.76 -1.00 14.44
N LEU A 225 -7.40 -0.01 13.83
CA LEU A 225 -6.74 1.26 13.49
C LEU A 225 -6.16 1.95 14.71
N LYS A 226 -6.94 2.04 15.80
CA LYS A 226 -6.49 2.64 17.06
C LYS A 226 -5.27 1.90 17.63
N ALA A 227 -5.26 0.57 17.59
CA ALA A 227 -4.14 -0.25 18.04
C ALA A 227 -2.87 0.01 17.20
N ILE A 228 -3.00 0.06 15.87
CA ILE A 228 -1.88 0.36 14.97
C ILE A 228 -1.40 1.80 15.13
N PHE A 229 -2.29 2.77 15.30
CA PHE A 229 -1.92 4.15 15.59
C PHE A 229 -1.14 4.29 16.91
N ASN A 230 -1.54 3.55 17.95
CA ASN A 230 -0.81 3.49 19.22
C ASN A 230 0.59 2.92 18.98
N PHE A 231 0.72 1.86 18.21
CA PHE A 231 2.02 1.28 17.84
C PHE A 231 2.89 2.30 17.11
N VAL A 232 2.38 2.99 16.09
CA VAL A 232 3.10 4.04 15.34
C VAL A 232 3.59 5.15 16.28
N SER A 233 2.76 5.59 17.22
CA SER A 233 3.13 6.61 18.20
C SER A 233 4.19 6.16 19.18
N ALA A 234 4.21 4.87 19.52
CA ALA A 234 5.19 4.29 20.43
C ALA A 234 6.56 4.09 19.76
N HIS A 235 6.60 4.00 18.44
CA HIS A 235 7.80 3.72 17.64
C HIS A 235 8.10 4.81 16.61
N PRO A 236 8.34 6.08 17.03
CA PRO A 236 8.46 7.22 16.11
C PRO A 236 9.73 7.22 15.26
N GLN A 237 10.70 6.37 15.56
CA GLN A 237 11.93 6.23 14.77
C GLN A 237 11.76 5.18 13.68
N GLU A 238 11.17 4.06 14.01
CA GLU A 238 10.92 2.93 13.12
C GLU A 238 9.73 3.20 12.19
N CYS A 239 8.70 3.90 12.69
CA CYS A 239 7.55 4.38 11.93
C CYS A 239 7.70 5.88 11.60
N ASP A 240 8.85 6.29 11.10
CA ASP A 240 9.26 7.70 11.02
C ASP A 240 8.42 8.55 10.04
N ALA A 241 7.69 7.93 9.12
CA ALA A 241 6.70 8.59 8.27
C ALA A 241 5.43 8.98 9.03
N GLN A 242 5.19 8.42 10.22
CA GLN A 242 3.97 8.56 11.02
C GLN A 242 2.73 8.35 10.17
N ALA A 243 2.73 7.26 9.42
CA ALA A 243 1.69 6.89 8.47
C ALA A 243 1.39 5.39 8.58
N VAL A 244 0.16 5.04 8.27
CA VAL A 244 -0.36 3.67 8.21
C VAL A 244 -0.86 3.41 6.80
N ILE A 245 -0.63 2.22 6.28
CA ILE A 245 -1.17 1.81 4.99
C ILE A 245 -2.40 0.96 5.22
N MET A 246 -3.53 1.43 4.72
CA MET A 246 -4.77 0.67 4.75
C MET A 246 -4.99 -0.02 3.39
N TYR A 247 -5.13 -1.32 3.41
CA TYR A 247 -5.61 -2.11 2.30
C TYR A 247 -7.07 -2.47 2.55
N SER A 248 -8.00 -2.09 1.71
CA SER A 248 -7.89 -1.24 0.54
C SER A 248 -9.17 -0.43 0.32
N TRP A 249 -9.15 0.51 -0.63
CA TRP A 249 -10.33 1.30 -0.95
C TRP A 249 -11.42 0.48 -1.65
N ASN A 250 -11.08 -0.33 -2.66
CA ASN A 250 -12.04 -0.93 -3.60
C ASN A 250 -11.88 -2.45 -3.84
N GLU A 251 -11.10 -3.15 -3.05
CA GLU A 251 -10.91 -4.61 -3.20
C GLU A 251 -12.06 -5.43 -2.60
N HIS A 252 -13.28 -5.19 -3.06
CA HIS A 252 -14.46 -5.91 -2.58
C HIS A 252 -14.43 -7.40 -2.93
N SER A 253 -13.84 -7.78 -4.06
CA SER A 253 -13.70 -9.18 -4.47
C SER A 253 -12.82 -9.99 -3.51
N GLY A 254 -11.83 -9.34 -2.90
CA GLY A 254 -10.96 -9.91 -1.86
C GLY A 254 -11.48 -9.67 -0.43
N GLY A 255 -12.61 -9.00 -0.26
CA GLY A 255 -13.17 -8.65 1.04
C GLY A 255 -12.50 -7.45 1.71
N GLY A 256 -11.58 -6.75 1.04
CA GLY A 256 -10.79 -5.64 1.60
C GLY A 256 -11.33 -4.24 1.31
N GLY A 257 -12.43 -4.09 0.57
CA GLY A 257 -12.92 -2.78 0.16
C GLY A 257 -13.59 -2.01 1.31
N ILE A 258 -13.19 -0.75 1.50
CA ILE A 258 -13.81 0.18 2.48
C ILE A 258 -14.63 1.28 1.81
N CYS A 259 -14.58 1.42 0.48
CA CYS A 259 -15.39 2.42 -0.20
C CYS A 259 -16.89 2.12 -0.01
N PRO A 260 -17.74 3.14 0.01
CA PRO A 260 -19.18 2.96 0.13
C PRO A 260 -19.72 2.00 -0.93
N THR A 261 -20.55 1.05 -0.52
CA THR A 261 -21.26 0.14 -1.40
C THR A 261 -22.72 0.52 -1.50
N MET A 262 -23.40 0.05 -2.55
CA MET A 262 -24.85 0.18 -2.62
C MET A 262 -25.44 -0.78 -1.58
N GLY A 263 -26.17 -0.24 -0.62
CA GLY A 263 -26.88 -1.05 0.36
C GLY A 263 -27.97 -1.91 -0.29
N ASP A 264 -28.36 -2.97 0.39
CA ASP A 264 -29.47 -3.87 -0.03
C ASP A 264 -30.86 -3.22 0.10
N SER A 265 -30.90 -1.96 0.54
CA SER A 265 -32.14 -1.20 0.68
C SER A 265 -32.73 -0.86 -0.69
N PRO A 266 -34.06 -0.94 -0.86
CA PRO A 266 -34.72 -0.46 -2.07
C PRO A 266 -34.48 1.03 -2.36
N ASP A 267 -34.02 1.80 -1.38
CA ASP A 267 -33.70 3.22 -1.52
C ASP A 267 -32.25 3.46 -1.98
N TYR A 268 -31.48 2.42 -2.20
CA TYR A 268 -30.07 2.46 -2.68
C TYR A 268 -29.17 3.45 -1.92
N GLN A 269 -29.39 3.60 -0.61
CA GLN A 269 -28.53 4.45 0.21
C GLN A 269 -27.14 3.80 0.31
N PRO A 270 -26.05 4.59 0.18
CA PRO A 270 -24.70 4.07 0.32
C PRO A 270 -24.50 3.49 1.72
N GLU A 271 -23.91 2.31 1.82
CA GLU A 271 -23.42 1.75 3.07
C GLU A 271 -22.01 2.30 3.33
N THR A 272 -21.85 3.10 4.38
CA THR A 272 -20.60 3.81 4.72
C THR A 272 -19.92 3.24 5.96
N LYS A 273 -20.45 2.18 6.55
CA LYS A 273 -20.05 1.65 7.86
C LYS A 273 -18.53 1.61 8.07
N TRP A 274 -17.79 1.03 7.14
CA TRP A 274 -16.33 0.89 7.25
C TRP A 274 -15.61 2.24 7.15
N LEU A 275 -16.12 3.12 6.33
CA LEU A 275 -15.58 4.48 6.19
C LEU A 275 -15.83 5.31 7.46
N ASP A 276 -16.98 5.13 8.09
CA ASP A 276 -17.34 5.80 9.33
C ASP A 276 -16.43 5.34 10.48
N GLU A 277 -16.12 4.04 10.57
CA GLU A 277 -15.15 3.51 11.53
C GLU A 277 -13.73 4.07 11.33
N VAL A 278 -13.30 4.21 10.06
CA VAL A 278 -12.01 4.86 9.74
C VAL A 278 -12.02 6.32 10.18
N ALA A 279 -13.11 7.05 9.89
CA ALA A 279 -13.23 8.45 10.28
C ALA A 279 -13.21 8.62 11.81
N GLU A 280 -13.90 7.76 12.56
CA GLU A 280 -13.86 7.77 14.02
C GLU A 280 -12.42 7.59 14.56
N ALA A 281 -11.69 6.59 14.06
CA ALA A 281 -10.33 6.32 14.48
C ALA A 281 -9.39 7.50 14.17
N LEU A 282 -9.55 8.15 13.00
CA LEU A 282 -8.76 9.33 12.62
C LEU A 282 -9.03 10.54 13.50
N VAL A 283 -10.31 10.82 13.83
CA VAL A 283 -10.67 11.92 14.74
C VAL A 283 -10.03 11.75 16.12
N GLU A 284 -9.95 10.52 16.61
CA GLU A 284 -9.27 10.24 17.88
C GLU A 284 -7.75 10.40 17.77
N TRP A 285 -7.17 10.00 16.66
CA TRP A 285 -5.74 10.17 16.40
C TRP A 285 -5.33 11.64 16.34
N ASP A 286 -6.06 12.48 15.62
CA ASP A 286 -5.76 13.92 15.45
C ASP A 286 -5.88 14.73 16.75
N ARG A 287 -6.55 14.19 17.77
CA ARG A 287 -6.69 14.84 19.09
C ARG A 287 -5.50 14.63 20.02
N ARG A 288 -4.53 13.80 19.66
CA ARG A 288 -3.34 13.48 20.47
C ARG A 288 -2.20 14.43 20.16
#